data_de04cf4d4a2132699418bfd690dc421f
#
_entry.id   de04cf4d4a2132699418bfd690dc421f
#
_cell.length_a   1.000
_cell.length_b   1.000
_cell.length_c   1.000
_cell.angle_alpha   90.00
_cell.angle_beta   90.00
_cell.angle_gamma   90.00
#
_symmetry.space_group_name_H-M   'P 1'
#
loop_
_entity.id
_entity.type
_entity.pdbx_description
1 polymer ?
#
loop_
_entity_poly.entity_id
_entity_poly.type
_entity_poly.pdbx_seq_one_letter_code
_entity_poly.pdbx_strand_id
1 'polypeptide(L)'
;MVAADVGGAEGIPGHWRVFDGSVLFYVFEPHPESLARLKAGYEAAPHPELYCVLGDALSGTGGPRTFYRTNEPTGSSLLAPNKAVIGPYAGDTYFFPCSESKIETRRLDDVLTERGEPVLDLIKLDIQGAELEVLRGLGESRLGSLLLVEAEVGLHGSYVGQGTFGEIDTLLRDHGMDCYDVRVARTYLRRNGKIDGYQSEIFDVFGNSPTLSARAWEFDVVYMRSLNAVLATGDPAVVRKAIVAYCGYNYFAEGFELAERAERQRLFSSAEAQQIRQTIVAWHRDLSRRPYDAPRPFFNGIRGFLARRHWGQLSRWSQYLWTEYPNS
;
A
#
# COMPACT_ATOMS: atom_id res chain seq x y z
N MET A 1 14.85 -9.84 3.92
CA MET A 1 13.57 -9.32 4.43
C MET A 1 12.46 -10.26 4.00
N VAL A 2 11.32 -10.24 4.73
CA VAL A 2 10.11 -11.01 4.40
C VAL A 2 8.99 -10.02 4.13
N ALA A 3 8.26 -10.23 3.03
CA ALA A 3 7.13 -9.41 2.63
C ALA A 3 5.89 -10.25 2.39
N ALA A 4 4.71 -9.70 2.65
CA ALA A 4 3.43 -10.28 2.28
C ALA A 4 2.65 -9.31 1.37
N ASP A 5 2.16 -9.83 0.24
CA ASP A 5 1.20 -9.16 -0.64
C ASP A 5 -0.14 -9.90 -0.51
N VAL A 6 -1.11 -9.26 0.12
CA VAL A 6 -2.42 -9.85 0.43
C VAL A 6 -3.47 -9.22 -0.48
N GLY A 7 -4.10 -10.04 -1.31
CA GLY A 7 -4.93 -9.60 -2.43
C GLY A 7 -4.10 -9.35 -3.70
N GLY A 8 -3.10 -10.21 -3.91
CA GLY A 8 -2.10 -10.07 -4.97
C GLY A 8 -2.57 -10.51 -6.36
N ALA A 9 -3.85 -10.35 -6.72
CA ALA A 9 -4.40 -10.82 -8.00
C ALA A 9 -3.59 -10.39 -9.24
N GLU A 10 -2.97 -9.21 -9.21
CA GLU A 10 -2.13 -8.68 -10.27
C GLU A 10 -0.62 -8.92 -10.04
N GLY A 11 -0.26 -9.57 -8.93
CA GLY A 11 1.10 -9.78 -8.45
C GLY A 11 1.61 -8.60 -7.63
N ILE A 12 2.85 -8.72 -7.14
CA ILE A 12 3.46 -7.66 -6.33
C ILE A 12 3.46 -6.33 -7.06
N PRO A 13 3.22 -5.21 -6.37
CA PRO A 13 3.20 -3.89 -6.99
C PRO A 13 4.48 -3.59 -7.76
N GLY A 14 4.35 -2.92 -8.91
CA GLY A 14 5.50 -2.63 -9.77
C GLY A 14 6.62 -1.83 -9.07
N HIS A 15 6.28 -1.01 -8.09
CA HIS A 15 7.25 -0.26 -7.28
C HIS A 15 7.99 -1.15 -6.25
N TRP A 16 7.44 -2.32 -5.88
CA TRP A 16 8.10 -3.29 -5.00
C TRP A 16 9.18 -4.11 -5.72
N ARG A 17 9.27 -4.02 -7.05
CA ARG A 17 10.37 -4.64 -7.83
C ARG A 17 11.76 -4.09 -7.46
N VAL A 18 11.81 -2.95 -6.78
CA VAL A 18 13.06 -2.45 -6.20
C VAL A 18 13.67 -3.40 -5.17
N PHE A 19 12.86 -4.29 -4.61
CA PHE A 19 13.26 -5.30 -3.63
C PHE A 19 13.56 -6.67 -4.26
N ASP A 20 13.41 -6.84 -5.57
CA ASP A 20 13.69 -8.10 -6.27
C ASP A 20 15.11 -8.59 -5.96
N GLY A 21 15.24 -9.91 -5.72
CA GLY A 21 16.50 -10.55 -5.35
C GLY A 21 16.95 -10.34 -3.89
N SER A 22 16.18 -9.59 -3.06
CA SER A 22 16.56 -9.27 -1.68
C SER A 22 15.47 -9.56 -0.65
N VAL A 23 14.24 -9.83 -1.10
CA VAL A 23 13.06 -10.03 -0.25
C VAL A 23 12.38 -11.33 -0.64
N LEU A 24 12.03 -12.13 0.38
CA LEU A 24 11.14 -13.27 0.22
C LEU A 24 9.70 -12.78 0.25
N PHE A 25 8.97 -13.00 -0.84
CA PHE A 25 7.59 -12.57 -1.01
C PHE A 25 6.62 -13.72 -0.79
N TYR A 26 5.66 -13.52 0.10
CA TYR A 26 4.45 -14.33 0.23
C TYR A 26 3.31 -13.62 -0.46
N VAL A 27 2.82 -14.18 -1.57
CA VAL A 27 1.72 -13.60 -2.38
C VAL A 27 0.46 -14.43 -2.15
N PHE A 28 -0.59 -13.80 -1.63
CA PHE A 28 -1.85 -14.46 -1.29
C PHE A 28 -2.93 -14.10 -2.30
N GLU A 29 -3.41 -15.11 -3.03
CA GLU A 29 -4.48 -14.95 -4.01
C GLU A 29 -5.37 -16.19 -4.03
N PRO A 30 -6.59 -16.13 -3.47
CA PRO A 30 -7.47 -17.30 -3.39
C PRO A 30 -8.18 -17.65 -4.70
N HIS A 31 -8.24 -16.74 -5.69
CA HIS A 31 -8.93 -17.02 -6.94
C HIS A 31 -8.11 -17.99 -7.81
N PRO A 32 -8.65 -19.16 -8.21
CA PRO A 32 -7.84 -20.22 -8.84
C PRO A 32 -7.14 -19.81 -10.14
N GLU A 33 -7.80 -19.02 -11.00
CA GLU A 33 -7.23 -18.59 -12.27
C GLU A 33 -6.10 -17.58 -12.06
N SER A 34 -6.29 -16.60 -11.15
CA SER A 34 -5.26 -15.63 -10.78
C SER A 34 -4.07 -16.32 -10.12
N LEU A 35 -4.34 -17.25 -9.19
CA LEU A 35 -3.32 -18.05 -8.53
C LEU A 35 -2.46 -18.84 -9.53
N ALA A 36 -3.09 -19.51 -10.51
CA ALA A 36 -2.36 -20.27 -11.53
C ALA A 36 -1.49 -19.37 -12.41
N ARG A 37 -2.03 -18.20 -12.81
CA ARG A 37 -1.29 -17.19 -13.60
C ARG A 37 -0.08 -16.64 -12.81
N LEU A 38 -0.26 -16.32 -11.54
CA LEU A 38 0.81 -15.82 -10.67
C LEU A 38 1.91 -16.85 -10.47
N LYS A 39 1.55 -18.11 -10.17
CA LYS A 39 2.53 -19.21 -10.06
C LYS A 39 3.38 -19.35 -11.30
N ALA A 40 2.75 -19.44 -12.47
CA ALA A 40 3.47 -19.55 -13.76
C ALA A 40 4.36 -18.32 -14.01
N GLY A 41 3.90 -17.11 -13.68
CA GLY A 41 4.67 -15.88 -13.83
C GLY A 41 5.91 -15.83 -12.93
N TYR A 42 5.78 -16.21 -11.67
CA TYR A 42 6.90 -16.18 -10.72
C TYR A 42 7.86 -17.37 -10.88
N GLU A 43 7.40 -18.52 -11.36
CA GLU A 43 8.29 -19.62 -11.76
C GLU A 43 9.26 -19.22 -12.89
N ALA A 44 8.85 -18.27 -13.73
CA ALA A 44 9.68 -17.72 -14.81
C ALA A 44 10.50 -16.49 -14.39
N ALA A 45 10.39 -16.02 -13.14
CA ALA A 45 11.13 -14.87 -12.63
C ALA A 45 12.64 -15.16 -12.49
N PRO A 46 13.51 -14.13 -12.45
CA PRO A 46 14.94 -14.32 -12.26
C PRO A 46 15.33 -15.02 -10.95
N HIS A 47 14.51 -14.88 -9.91
CA HIS A 47 14.71 -15.45 -8.58
C HIS A 47 13.42 -16.14 -8.10
N PRO A 48 13.00 -17.26 -8.73
CA PRO A 48 11.72 -17.90 -8.43
C PRO A 48 11.64 -18.40 -6.97
N GLU A 49 12.78 -18.74 -6.35
CA GLU A 49 12.88 -19.17 -4.96
C GLU A 49 12.47 -18.10 -3.95
N LEU A 50 12.39 -16.84 -4.36
CA LEU A 50 11.98 -15.72 -3.51
C LEU A 50 10.46 -15.42 -3.58
N TYR A 51 9.71 -16.23 -4.33
CA TYR A 51 8.27 -16.03 -4.46
C TYR A 51 7.48 -17.25 -3.99
N CYS A 52 6.74 -17.11 -2.91
CA CYS A 52 5.85 -18.12 -2.38
C CYS A 52 4.39 -17.73 -2.66
N VAL A 53 3.79 -18.29 -3.72
CA VAL A 53 2.42 -17.95 -4.13
C VAL A 53 1.43 -18.94 -3.52
N LEU A 54 0.51 -18.44 -2.71
CA LEU A 54 -0.42 -19.19 -1.86
C LEU A 54 -1.87 -18.91 -2.23
N GLY A 55 -2.67 -19.95 -2.25
CA GLY A 55 -4.13 -19.87 -2.50
C GLY A 55 -4.97 -19.61 -1.25
N ASP A 56 -4.34 -19.27 -0.13
CA ASP A 56 -5.05 -19.03 1.12
C ASP A 56 -5.79 -17.68 1.06
N ALA A 57 -7.09 -17.69 1.40
CA ALA A 57 -7.82 -16.49 1.74
C ALA A 57 -7.50 -16.11 3.20
N LEU A 58 -7.21 -14.85 3.45
CA LEU A 58 -6.80 -14.41 4.79
C LEU A 58 -7.91 -13.66 5.52
N SER A 59 -8.02 -13.92 6.82
CA SER A 59 -8.90 -13.20 7.74
C SER A 59 -8.23 -12.99 9.10
N GLY A 60 -8.84 -12.20 9.99
CA GLY A 60 -8.29 -11.95 11.31
C GLY A 60 -8.28 -13.16 12.25
N THR A 61 -9.16 -14.13 12.04
CA THR A 61 -9.34 -15.29 12.95
C THR A 61 -9.12 -16.64 12.29
N GLY A 62 -9.13 -16.70 10.96
CA GLY A 62 -9.19 -17.97 10.23
C GLY A 62 -10.58 -18.65 10.32
N GLY A 63 -10.70 -19.83 9.70
CA GLY A 63 -11.92 -20.64 9.65
C GLY A 63 -12.88 -20.26 8.52
N PRO A 64 -14.08 -20.87 8.51
CA PRO A 64 -15.03 -20.69 7.43
C PRO A 64 -15.64 -19.29 7.42
N ARG A 65 -15.60 -18.62 6.27
CA ARG A 65 -16.18 -17.30 6.04
C ARG A 65 -17.10 -17.32 4.82
N THR A 66 -18.00 -16.35 4.74
CA THR A 66 -18.75 -16.08 3.51
C THR A 66 -17.93 -15.16 2.64
N PHE A 67 -17.78 -15.50 1.36
CA PHE A 67 -17.18 -14.66 0.34
C PHE A 67 -18.30 -14.10 -0.54
N TYR A 68 -18.35 -12.78 -0.64
CA TYR A 68 -19.31 -12.03 -1.44
C TYR A 68 -18.66 -11.66 -2.76
N ARG A 69 -19.10 -12.33 -3.83
CA ARG A 69 -18.66 -12.00 -5.18
C ARG A 69 -19.52 -10.89 -5.73
N THR A 70 -18.91 -9.80 -6.18
CA THR A 70 -19.57 -8.68 -6.82
C THR A 70 -19.48 -8.79 -8.34
N ASN A 71 -20.30 -7.97 -9.05
CA ASN A 71 -20.26 -7.86 -10.50
C ASN A 71 -18.89 -7.38 -11.03
N GLU A 72 -18.18 -6.58 -10.25
CA GLU A 72 -16.77 -6.26 -10.49
C GLU A 72 -15.91 -7.17 -9.60
N PRO A 73 -15.16 -8.13 -10.17
CA PRO A 73 -14.42 -9.10 -9.36
C PRO A 73 -13.47 -8.48 -8.32
N THR A 74 -12.87 -7.33 -8.65
CA THR A 74 -11.97 -6.60 -7.76
C THR A 74 -12.68 -5.95 -6.56
N GLY A 75 -14.01 -5.87 -6.56
CA GLY A 75 -14.83 -5.44 -5.43
C GLY A 75 -15.32 -6.60 -4.54
N SER A 76 -14.91 -7.84 -4.82
CA SER A 76 -15.34 -9.00 -4.04
C SER A 76 -14.61 -9.06 -2.70
N SER A 77 -15.31 -9.48 -1.63
CA SER A 77 -14.81 -9.36 -0.26
C SER A 77 -15.31 -10.49 0.65
N LEU A 78 -14.64 -10.67 1.79
CA LEU A 78 -15.15 -11.45 2.93
C LEU A 78 -16.26 -10.70 3.71
N LEU A 79 -16.49 -9.43 3.40
CA LEU A 79 -17.49 -8.59 4.03
C LEU A 79 -18.63 -8.28 3.05
N ALA A 80 -19.86 -8.29 3.55
CA ALA A 80 -21.03 -7.94 2.73
C ALA A 80 -20.99 -6.47 2.31
N PRO A 81 -21.29 -6.11 1.04
CA PRO A 81 -21.42 -4.73 0.62
C PRO A 81 -22.46 -3.98 1.45
N ASN A 82 -22.13 -2.80 1.92
CA ASN A 82 -22.98 -1.96 2.77
C ASN A 82 -23.87 -1.05 1.92
N LYS A 83 -25.01 -1.57 1.49
CA LYS A 83 -25.95 -0.85 0.60
C LYS A 83 -26.44 0.49 1.16
N ALA A 84 -26.51 0.64 2.47
CA ALA A 84 -26.93 1.89 3.10
C ALA A 84 -25.92 3.02 2.89
N VAL A 85 -24.64 2.67 2.82
CA VAL A 85 -23.52 3.60 2.62
C VAL A 85 -23.27 3.86 1.14
N ILE A 86 -23.17 2.80 0.31
CA ILE A 86 -22.81 2.91 -1.11
C ILE A 86 -23.97 3.29 -2.00
N GLY A 87 -25.22 2.86 -1.71
CA GLY A 87 -26.38 3.02 -2.56
C GLY A 87 -26.71 4.45 -3.01
N PRO A 88 -26.49 5.49 -2.19
CA PRO A 88 -26.66 6.88 -2.60
C PRO A 88 -25.62 7.39 -3.62
N TYR A 89 -24.58 6.62 -3.95
CA TYR A 89 -23.45 7.05 -4.77
C TYR A 89 -23.37 6.27 -6.09
N ALA A 90 -22.69 6.83 -7.08
CA ALA A 90 -22.55 6.23 -8.40
C ALA A 90 -21.74 4.92 -8.40
N GLY A 91 -20.90 4.72 -7.39
CA GLY A 91 -20.10 3.51 -7.22
C GLY A 91 -20.84 2.27 -6.74
N ASP A 92 -22.17 2.35 -6.48
CA ASP A 92 -22.93 1.19 -5.99
C ASP A 92 -22.96 0.03 -6.99
N THR A 93 -22.86 0.31 -8.29
CA THR A 93 -22.79 -0.71 -9.33
C THR A 93 -21.56 -1.60 -9.21
N TYR A 94 -20.44 -1.05 -8.71
CA TYR A 94 -19.21 -1.77 -8.45
C TYR A 94 -19.37 -2.84 -7.36
N PHE A 95 -20.19 -2.56 -6.36
CA PHE A 95 -20.40 -3.40 -5.20
C PHE A 95 -21.65 -4.29 -5.28
N PHE A 96 -22.22 -4.49 -6.46
CA PHE A 96 -23.44 -5.27 -6.59
C PHE A 96 -23.16 -6.77 -6.40
N PRO A 97 -23.67 -7.42 -5.32
CA PRO A 97 -23.39 -8.83 -5.06
C PRO A 97 -24.07 -9.72 -6.11
N CYS A 98 -23.29 -10.59 -6.74
CA CYS A 98 -23.77 -11.56 -7.74
C CYS A 98 -23.95 -12.95 -7.15
N SER A 99 -23.11 -13.34 -6.18
CA SER A 99 -23.17 -14.64 -5.52
C SER A 99 -22.47 -14.62 -4.18
N GLU A 100 -22.81 -15.60 -3.34
CA GLU A 100 -22.17 -15.89 -2.08
C GLU A 100 -21.64 -17.33 -2.10
N SER A 101 -20.48 -17.54 -1.50
CA SER A 101 -19.90 -18.86 -1.32
C SER A 101 -19.26 -18.98 0.06
N LYS A 102 -19.06 -20.21 0.53
CA LYS A 102 -18.26 -20.47 1.74
C LYS A 102 -16.84 -20.77 1.31
N ILE A 103 -15.88 -20.12 1.97
CA ILE A 103 -14.47 -20.39 1.79
C ILE A 103 -13.80 -20.58 3.16
N GLU A 104 -12.76 -21.40 3.20
CA GLU A 104 -11.88 -21.48 4.37
C GLU A 104 -10.88 -20.33 4.32
N THR A 105 -10.69 -19.70 5.46
CA THR A 105 -9.70 -18.63 5.62
C THR A 105 -8.66 -19.01 6.65
N ARG A 106 -7.51 -18.34 6.59
CA ARG A 106 -6.42 -18.54 7.55
C ARG A 106 -5.98 -17.20 8.14
N ARG A 107 -5.37 -17.24 9.31
CA ARG A 107 -4.64 -16.08 9.83
C ARG A 107 -3.28 -16.01 9.15
N LEU A 108 -2.85 -14.80 8.78
CA LEU A 108 -1.51 -14.60 8.23
C LEU A 108 -0.42 -15.03 9.22
N ASP A 109 -0.62 -14.76 10.50
CA ASP A 109 0.27 -15.18 11.58
C ASP A 109 0.52 -16.71 11.60
N ASP A 110 -0.56 -17.49 11.46
CA ASP A 110 -0.47 -18.96 11.46
C ASP A 110 0.29 -19.47 10.22
N VAL A 111 0.00 -18.89 9.04
CA VAL A 111 0.68 -19.26 7.79
C VAL A 111 2.18 -19.00 7.87
N LEU A 112 2.58 -17.81 8.35
CA LEU A 112 3.99 -17.46 8.50
C LEU A 112 4.70 -18.30 9.55
N THR A 113 4.01 -18.63 10.67
CA THR A 113 4.55 -19.49 11.73
C THR A 113 4.81 -20.89 11.21
N GLU A 114 3.88 -21.50 10.49
CA GLU A 114 4.05 -22.83 9.89
C GLU A 114 5.20 -22.89 8.89
N ARG A 115 5.53 -21.76 8.27
CA ARG A 115 6.64 -21.64 7.32
C ARG A 115 7.98 -21.29 7.98
N GLY A 116 7.99 -21.14 9.29
CA GLY A 116 9.19 -20.81 10.05
C GLY A 116 9.63 -19.34 9.94
N GLU A 117 8.71 -18.45 9.52
CA GLU A 117 8.98 -17.01 9.42
C GLU A 117 8.63 -16.29 10.72
N PRO A 118 9.61 -15.98 11.58
CA PRO A 118 9.32 -15.33 12.86
C PRO A 118 8.98 -13.84 12.71
N VAL A 119 9.38 -13.21 11.60
CA VAL A 119 9.28 -11.77 11.36
C VAL A 119 8.60 -11.51 10.02
N LEU A 120 7.78 -10.48 9.96
CA LEU A 120 7.26 -9.88 8.73
C LEU A 120 7.74 -8.44 8.68
N ASP A 121 8.53 -8.11 7.65
CA ASP A 121 9.11 -6.77 7.51
C ASP A 121 8.19 -5.81 6.73
N LEU A 122 7.55 -6.28 5.66
CA LEU A 122 6.73 -5.47 4.76
C LEU A 122 5.39 -6.16 4.53
N ILE A 123 4.29 -5.39 4.45
CA ILE A 123 2.98 -5.91 4.07
C ILE A 123 2.24 -4.95 3.16
N LYS A 124 1.63 -5.49 2.09
CA LYS A 124 0.58 -4.82 1.31
C LYS A 124 -0.74 -5.52 1.57
N LEU A 125 -1.79 -4.73 1.74
CA LEU A 125 -3.17 -5.18 1.97
C LEU A 125 -4.10 -4.48 0.99
N ASP A 126 -4.80 -5.28 0.18
CA ASP A 126 -5.82 -4.82 -0.76
C ASP A 126 -6.86 -5.93 -0.89
N ILE A 127 -7.70 -6.06 0.13
CA ILE A 127 -8.64 -7.17 0.32
C ILE A 127 -10.07 -6.68 0.59
N GLN A 128 -10.32 -5.48 0.09
CA GLN A 128 -11.65 -4.92 -0.01
C GLN A 128 -12.41 -4.89 1.34
N GLY A 129 -11.76 -4.24 2.33
CA GLY A 129 -12.36 -3.91 3.61
C GLY A 129 -11.95 -4.78 4.79
N ALA A 130 -11.23 -5.90 4.57
CA ALA A 130 -10.77 -6.80 5.63
C ALA A 130 -9.35 -6.47 6.13
N GLU A 131 -8.74 -5.37 5.73
CA GLU A 131 -7.36 -4.97 6.04
C GLU A 131 -7.12 -4.89 7.55
N LEU A 132 -8.02 -4.22 8.27
CA LEU A 132 -7.91 -4.05 9.72
C LEU A 132 -7.95 -5.39 10.46
N GLU A 133 -8.83 -6.30 10.04
CA GLU A 133 -8.93 -7.60 10.72
C GLU A 133 -7.68 -8.47 10.47
N VAL A 134 -7.09 -8.41 9.26
CA VAL A 134 -5.84 -9.12 8.95
C VAL A 134 -4.67 -8.53 9.73
N LEU A 135 -4.56 -7.20 9.83
CA LEU A 135 -3.55 -6.54 10.66
C LEU A 135 -3.66 -6.97 12.13
N ARG A 136 -4.87 -6.93 12.71
CA ARG A 136 -5.10 -7.41 14.10
C ARG A 136 -4.76 -8.89 14.26
N GLY A 137 -5.02 -9.69 13.22
CA GLY A 137 -4.71 -11.12 13.18
C GLY A 137 -3.21 -11.43 13.18
N LEU A 138 -2.32 -10.48 12.87
CA LEU A 138 -0.86 -10.65 12.98
C LEU A 138 -0.38 -10.76 14.44
N GLY A 139 -1.13 -10.18 15.39
CA GLY A 139 -0.73 -10.12 16.78
C GLY A 139 0.40 -9.11 17.05
N GLU A 140 0.58 -8.80 18.33
CA GLU A 140 1.49 -7.74 18.82
C GLU A 140 2.94 -7.91 18.32
N SER A 141 3.46 -9.13 18.32
CA SER A 141 4.86 -9.40 17.96
C SER A 141 5.15 -9.03 16.51
N ARG A 142 4.31 -9.47 15.56
CA ARG A 142 4.53 -9.18 14.14
C ARG A 142 4.15 -7.76 13.78
N LEU A 143 3.08 -7.19 14.34
CA LEU A 143 2.78 -5.77 14.20
C LEU A 143 3.96 -4.92 14.66
N GLY A 144 4.54 -5.28 15.83
CA GLY A 144 5.73 -4.63 16.36
C GLY A 144 7.00 -4.82 15.52
N SER A 145 7.06 -5.74 14.59
CA SER A 145 8.21 -5.97 13.69
C SER A 145 8.08 -5.32 12.32
N LEU A 146 6.87 -4.95 11.89
CA LEU A 146 6.64 -4.33 10.58
C LEU A 146 7.48 -3.07 10.41
N LEU A 147 8.11 -2.93 9.25
CA LEU A 147 8.84 -1.75 8.82
C LEU A 147 8.04 -0.90 7.85
N LEU A 148 7.14 -1.54 7.08
CA LEU A 148 6.30 -0.89 6.08
C LEU A 148 4.95 -1.59 5.99
N VAL A 149 3.89 -0.77 5.93
CA VAL A 149 2.54 -1.19 5.58
C VAL A 149 2.05 -0.32 4.43
N GLU A 150 1.61 -0.96 3.35
CA GLU A 150 0.85 -0.34 2.27
C GLU A 150 -0.56 -0.93 2.29
N ALA A 151 -1.59 -0.10 2.32
CA ALA A 151 -2.96 -0.59 2.39
C ALA A 151 -3.94 0.29 1.61
N GLU A 152 -4.93 -0.35 0.94
CA GLU A 152 -6.11 0.36 0.48
C GLU A 152 -7.08 0.50 1.67
N VAL A 153 -7.47 1.71 2.02
CA VAL A 153 -8.29 1.99 3.21
C VAL A 153 -9.51 2.84 2.87
N GLY A 154 -10.67 2.49 3.43
CA GLY A 154 -11.90 3.24 3.23
C GLY A 154 -12.09 4.36 4.27
N LEU A 155 -12.58 5.52 3.83
CA LEU A 155 -13.13 6.57 4.72
C LEU A 155 -14.51 6.21 5.22
N HIS A 156 -15.23 5.42 4.44
CA HIS A 156 -16.62 5.06 4.66
C HIS A 156 -16.72 3.54 4.63
N GLY A 157 -17.54 2.96 5.47
CA GLY A 157 -17.74 1.52 5.51
C GLY A 157 -18.48 1.01 4.27
N SER A 158 -17.78 0.87 3.14
CA SER A 158 -18.31 0.29 1.89
C SER A 158 -18.79 -1.14 2.08
N TYR A 159 -18.20 -1.82 3.05
CA TYR A 159 -18.59 -3.16 3.47
C TYR A 159 -19.02 -3.15 4.94
N VAL A 160 -19.92 -4.06 5.29
CA VAL A 160 -20.41 -4.20 6.67
C VAL A 160 -19.29 -4.70 7.57
N GLY A 161 -18.91 -3.89 8.57
CA GLY A 161 -17.81 -4.22 9.50
C GLY A 161 -16.41 -3.90 8.96
N GLN A 162 -16.29 -3.21 7.83
CA GLN A 162 -15.03 -2.70 7.31
C GLN A 162 -14.34 -1.81 8.34
N GLY A 163 -13.04 -2.04 8.55
CA GLY A 163 -12.19 -1.12 9.28
C GLY A 163 -12.01 0.21 8.52
N THR A 164 -12.14 1.32 9.22
CA THR A 164 -11.95 2.65 8.63
C THR A 164 -10.49 3.06 8.66
N PHE A 165 -10.13 4.05 7.81
CA PHE A 165 -8.81 4.70 7.86
C PHE A 165 -8.39 5.09 9.28
N GLY A 166 -9.30 5.71 10.06
CA GLY A 166 -8.97 6.15 11.44
C GLY A 166 -8.64 5.01 12.39
N GLU A 167 -9.28 3.84 12.24
CA GLU A 167 -8.97 2.66 13.06
C GLU A 167 -7.63 2.03 12.68
N ILE A 168 -7.32 1.98 11.38
CA ILE A 168 -6.03 1.47 10.87
C ILE A 168 -4.91 2.43 11.28
N ASP A 169 -5.10 3.75 11.14
CA ASP A 169 -4.14 4.77 11.56
C ASP A 169 -3.82 4.67 13.06
N THR A 170 -4.86 4.52 13.88
CA THR A 170 -4.68 4.34 15.33
C THR A 170 -3.87 3.08 15.63
N LEU A 171 -4.27 1.93 15.06
CA LEU A 171 -3.56 0.67 15.27
C LEU A 171 -2.07 0.78 14.91
N LEU A 172 -1.77 1.32 13.75
CA LEU A 172 -0.38 1.38 13.26
C LEU A 172 0.47 2.38 14.05
N ARG A 173 -0.10 3.53 14.45
CA ARG A 173 0.59 4.50 15.31
C ARG A 173 0.89 3.95 16.70
N ASP A 174 -0.05 3.21 17.29
CA ASP A 174 0.16 2.55 18.60
C ASP A 174 1.32 1.54 18.53
N HIS A 175 1.64 1.03 17.33
CA HIS A 175 2.78 0.13 17.07
C HIS A 175 4.03 0.86 16.55
N GLY A 176 4.09 2.19 16.67
CA GLY A 176 5.28 2.99 16.35
C GLY A 176 5.50 3.25 14.86
N MET A 177 4.44 3.25 14.07
CA MET A 177 4.48 3.60 12.65
C MET A 177 3.97 5.02 12.42
N ASP A 178 4.56 5.72 11.44
CA ASP A 178 4.13 7.02 10.95
C ASP A 178 3.52 6.89 9.55
N CYS A 179 2.47 7.67 9.27
CA CYS A 179 1.88 7.76 7.94
C CYS A 179 2.76 8.65 7.06
N TYR A 180 3.24 8.10 5.95
CA TYR A 180 4.16 8.77 5.03
C TYR A 180 3.51 9.22 3.72
N ASP A 181 2.49 8.50 3.27
CA ASP A 181 1.78 8.87 2.03
C ASP A 181 0.30 8.52 2.13
N VAL A 182 -0.53 9.38 1.57
CA VAL A 182 -1.99 9.17 1.46
C VAL A 182 -2.42 9.63 0.09
N ARG A 183 -2.87 8.69 -0.74
CA ARG A 183 -3.34 8.96 -2.09
C ARG A 183 -4.80 8.59 -2.23
N VAL A 184 -5.59 9.48 -2.80
CA VAL A 184 -6.99 9.17 -3.11
C VAL A 184 -7.02 8.12 -4.23
N ALA A 185 -7.47 6.91 -3.91
CA ALA A 185 -7.61 5.81 -4.84
C ALA A 185 -8.93 5.93 -5.61
N ARG A 186 -10.03 6.23 -4.91
CA ARG A 186 -11.36 6.35 -5.52
C ARG A 186 -12.15 7.52 -4.99
N THR A 187 -12.98 8.09 -5.87
CA THR A 187 -13.95 9.12 -5.55
C THR A 187 -15.32 8.77 -6.17
N TYR A 188 -16.41 9.05 -5.46
CA TYR A 188 -17.76 8.80 -5.97
C TYR A 188 -18.62 10.04 -5.92
N LEU A 189 -19.41 10.25 -6.99
CA LEU A 189 -20.48 11.25 -7.03
C LEU A 189 -21.75 10.72 -6.37
N ARG A 190 -22.39 11.59 -5.60
CA ARG A 190 -23.73 11.27 -5.07
C ARG A 190 -24.77 11.32 -6.19
N ARG A 191 -25.58 10.29 -6.32
CA ARG A 191 -26.68 10.26 -7.27
C ARG A 191 -27.75 11.29 -6.91
N ASN A 192 -28.16 12.06 -7.89
CA ASN A 192 -29.31 12.93 -7.77
C ASN A 192 -30.06 12.97 -9.12
N GLY A 193 -31.21 12.30 -9.21
CA GLY A 193 -31.99 12.23 -10.42
C GLY A 193 -32.58 13.56 -10.92
N LYS A 194 -32.31 14.68 -10.21
CA LYS A 194 -32.68 16.03 -10.60
C LYS A 194 -31.55 16.83 -11.23
N ILE A 195 -30.31 16.32 -11.14
CA ILE A 195 -29.13 16.92 -11.77
C ILE A 195 -28.81 16.06 -12.97
N ASP A 196 -29.27 16.50 -14.14
CA ASP A 196 -29.14 15.75 -15.38
C ASP A 196 -27.71 15.45 -15.80
N GLY A 197 -27.49 14.24 -16.32
CA GLY A 197 -26.37 13.87 -17.17
C GLY A 197 -25.17 13.21 -16.48
N TYR A 198 -25.14 13.04 -15.17
CA TYR A 198 -24.04 12.38 -14.50
C TYR A 198 -24.43 11.03 -13.88
N GLN A 199 -24.38 9.99 -14.70
CA GLN A 199 -24.51 8.59 -14.26
C GLN A 199 -23.17 7.83 -14.32
N SER A 200 -22.07 8.50 -14.60
CA SER A 200 -20.78 7.81 -14.75
C SER A 200 -20.08 7.64 -13.40
N GLU A 201 -19.62 6.44 -13.15
CA GLU A 201 -18.60 6.16 -12.16
C GLU A 201 -17.36 6.95 -12.53
N ILE A 202 -16.86 7.77 -11.62
CA ILE A 202 -15.62 8.47 -11.84
C ILE A 202 -14.53 7.68 -11.11
N PHE A 203 -13.90 6.77 -11.83
CA PHE A 203 -12.65 6.10 -11.41
C PHE A 203 -11.43 7.00 -11.56
N ASP A 204 -11.61 8.30 -11.69
CA ASP A 204 -10.50 9.23 -11.76
C ASP A 204 -10.25 9.81 -10.37
N VAL A 205 -9.01 9.69 -9.91
CA VAL A 205 -8.51 10.24 -8.64
C VAL A 205 -8.91 11.71 -8.43
N PHE A 206 -9.35 12.39 -9.49
CA PHE A 206 -9.69 13.81 -9.47
C PHE A 206 -11.09 14.12 -9.95
N GLY A 207 -11.99 13.15 -10.04
CA GLY A 207 -13.44 13.27 -10.29
C GLY A 207 -13.92 14.65 -10.79
N ASN A 208 -13.18 15.24 -11.72
CA ASN A 208 -13.31 16.65 -12.06
C ASN A 208 -14.37 16.87 -13.13
N SER A 209 -15.60 16.92 -12.69
CA SER A 209 -16.53 17.81 -13.37
C SER A 209 -16.22 19.25 -12.96
N PRO A 210 -16.15 20.21 -13.86
CA PRO A 210 -16.01 21.61 -13.49
C PRO A 210 -17.16 22.13 -12.62
N THR A 211 -18.23 21.39 -12.49
CA THR A 211 -19.47 21.79 -11.80
C THR A 211 -19.85 20.86 -10.64
N LEU A 212 -19.23 19.68 -10.50
CA LEU A 212 -19.57 18.71 -9.46
C LEU A 212 -18.29 18.21 -8.77
N SER A 213 -18.34 18.13 -7.44
CA SER A 213 -17.27 17.56 -6.63
C SER A 213 -17.63 16.14 -6.22
N ALA A 214 -16.77 15.19 -6.52
CA ALA A 214 -16.87 13.84 -6.02
C ALA A 214 -16.34 13.76 -4.57
N ARG A 215 -16.90 12.85 -3.78
CA ARG A 215 -16.43 12.58 -2.42
C ARG A 215 -15.30 11.58 -2.46
N ALA A 216 -14.20 11.88 -1.80
CA ALA A 216 -13.12 10.92 -1.58
C ALA A 216 -13.67 9.71 -0.82
N TRP A 217 -13.32 8.50 -1.26
CA TRP A 217 -13.91 7.27 -0.79
C TRP A 217 -12.90 6.30 -0.24
N GLU A 218 -11.86 6.00 -1.01
CA GLU A 218 -10.79 5.09 -0.66
C GLU A 218 -9.43 5.75 -0.90
N PHE A 219 -8.45 5.34 -0.12
CA PHE A 219 -7.07 5.79 -0.19
C PHE A 219 -6.11 4.61 -0.24
N ASP A 220 -5.04 4.77 -1.01
CA ASP A 220 -3.81 4.03 -0.78
C ASP A 220 -2.99 4.77 0.27
N VAL A 221 -2.63 4.10 1.34
CA VAL A 221 -1.83 4.68 2.42
C VAL A 221 -0.53 3.92 2.61
N VAL A 222 0.53 4.65 2.95
CA VAL A 222 1.83 4.07 3.28
C VAL A 222 2.22 4.47 4.69
N TYR A 223 2.46 3.49 5.53
CA TYR A 223 3.03 3.65 6.86
C TYR A 223 4.43 3.07 6.89
N MET A 224 5.32 3.77 7.58
CA MET A 224 6.67 3.30 7.84
C MET A 224 6.95 3.36 9.33
N ARG A 225 7.70 2.37 9.83
CA ARG A 225 8.13 2.38 11.24
C ARG A 225 8.96 3.63 11.49
N SER A 226 8.59 4.41 12.49
CA SER A 226 9.26 5.68 12.80
C SER A 226 10.75 5.47 13.06
N LEU A 227 11.58 6.48 12.73
CA LEU A 227 13.02 6.39 12.93
C LEU A 227 13.37 6.10 14.40
N ASN A 228 12.60 6.66 15.33
CA ASN A 228 12.79 6.41 16.76
C ASN A 228 12.47 4.96 17.13
N ALA A 229 11.36 4.40 16.63
CA ALA A 229 10.99 3.02 16.90
C ALA A 229 11.98 2.02 16.29
N VAL A 230 12.51 2.31 15.10
CA VAL A 230 13.58 1.51 14.48
C VAL A 230 14.83 1.51 15.37
N LEU A 231 15.32 2.67 15.79
CA LEU A 231 16.54 2.80 16.59
C LEU A 231 16.38 2.26 18.02
N ALA A 232 15.16 2.33 18.57
CA ALA A 232 14.86 1.77 19.89
C ALA A 232 14.99 0.25 19.96
N THR A 233 14.96 -0.47 18.82
CA THR A 233 15.22 -1.92 18.79
C THR A 233 16.65 -2.28 19.20
N GLY A 234 17.59 -1.36 19.03
CA GLY A 234 19.01 -1.62 19.29
C GLY A 234 19.63 -2.66 18.35
N ASP A 235 18.90 -3.13 17.34
CA ASP A 235 19.34 -4.16 16.41
C ASP A 235 19.85 -3.55 15.08
N PRO A 236 21.16 -3.67 14.78
CA PRO A 236 21.72 -3.19 13.52
C PRO A 236 21.07 -3.82 12.28
N ALA A 237 20.58 -5.06 12.37
CA ALA A 237 19.95 -5.73 11.24
C ALA A 237 18.57 -5.09 10.92
N VAL A 238 17.79 -4.74 11.94
CA VAL A 238 16.51 -4.02 11.79
C VAL A 238 16.77 -2.65 11.17
N VAL A 239 17.80 -1.93 11.64
CA VAL A 239 18.14 -0.61 11.07
C VAL A 239 18.49 -0.70 9.60
N ARG A 240 19.31 -1.71 9.17
CA ARG A 240 19.64 -1.91 7.75
C ARG A 240 18.39 -2.19 6.91
N LYS A 241 17.48 -3.05 7.38
CA LYS A 241 16.21 -3.36 6.71
C LYS A 241 15.35 -2.11 6.57
N ALA A 242 15.25 -1.31 7.62
CA ALA A 242 14.49 -0.05 7.60
C ALA A 242 15.07 0.94 6.58
N ILE A 243 16.40 1.09 6.52
CA ILE A 243 17.08 1.93 5.52
C ILE A 243 16.70 1.47 4.10
N VAL A 244 16.71 0.16 3.84
CA VAL A 244 16.30 -0.39 2.54
C VAL A 244 14.83 -0.11 2.25
N ALA A 245 13.92 -0.26 3.22
CA ALA A 245 12.50 0.04 3.06
C ALA A 245 12.27 1.52 2.75
N TYR A 246 12.89 2.43 3.50
CA TYR A 246 12.80 3.87 3.27
C TYR A 246 13.31 4.26 1.87
N CYS A 247 14.51 3.81 1.51
CA CYS A 247 15.10 4.13 0.20
C CYS A 247 14.29 3.50 -0.96
N GLY A 248 13.73 2.32 -0.77
CA GLY A 248 12.86 1.66 -1.74
C GLY A 248 11.61 2.47 -2.07
N TYR A 249 11.13 3.25 -1.11
CA TYR A 249 10.02 4.19 -1.26
C TYR A 249 10.46 5.64 -1.54
N ASN A 250 11.73 5.84 -1.89
CA ASN A 250 12.35 7.14 -2.20
C ASN A 250 12.47 8.12 -1.02
N TYR A 251 12.31 7.65 0.22
CA TYR A 251 12.58 8.42 1.43
C TYR A 251 14.07 8.33 1.79
N PHE A 252 14.92 8.83 0.88
CA PHE A 252 16.38 8.75 1.00
C PHE A 252 16.94 9.56 2.17
N ALA A 253 16.27 10.66 2.52
CA ALA A 253 16.69 11.51 3.64
C ALA A 253 16.56 10.76 4.98
N GLU A 254 15.45 10.05 5.16
CA GLU A 254 15.18 9.23 6.35
C GLU A 254 16.16 8.06 6.43
N GLY A 255 16.40 7.37 5.30
CA GLY A 255 17.41 6.31 5.24
C GLY A 255 18.81 6.81 5.58
N PHE A 256 19.18 8.01 5.11
CA PHE A 256 20.46 8.65 5.44
C PHE A 256 20.54 9.03 6.91
N GLU A 257 19.48 9.63 7.47
CA GLU A 257 19.39 10.00 8.89
C GLU A 257 19.49 8.77 9.80
N LEU A 258 18.82 7.66 9.43
CA LEU A 258 18.96 6.39 10.16
C LEU A 258 20.42 5.94 10.25
N ALA A 259 21.17 5.99 9.13
CA ALA A 259 22.57 5.59 9.11
C ALA A 259 23.42 6.49 10.03
N GLU A 260 23.20 7.80 10.05
CA GLU A 260 23.89 8.75 10.94
C GLU A 260 23.56 8.52 12.42
N ARG A 261 22.27 8.31 12.72
CA ARG A 261 21.82 8.09 14.09
C ARG A 261 22.29 6.75 14.63
N ALA A 262 22.31 5.69 13.79
CA ALA A 262 22.86 4.38 14.14
C ALA A 262 24.36 4.44 14.44
N GLU A 263 25.14 5.24 13.70
CA GLU A 263 26.54 5.51 14.01
C GLU A 263 26.71 6.19 15.39
N ARG A 264 25.94 7.25 15.64
CA ARG A 264 25.96 7.96 16.93
C ARG A 264 25.59 7.06 18.12
N GLN A 265 24.68 6.09 17.90
CA GLN A 265 24.29 5.11 18.91
C GLN A 265 25.22 3.87 18.95
N ARG A 266 26.28 3.84 18.13
CA ARG A 266 27.24 2.73 18.03
C ARG A 266 26.61 1.41 17.55
N LEU A 267 25.48 1.47 16.87
CA LEU A 267 24.89 0.32 16.19
C LEU A 267 25.66 -0.01 14.89
N PHE A 268 26.21 1.02 14.24
CA PHE A 268 27.11 0.89 13.11
C PHE A 268 28.49 1.44 13.45
N SER A 269 29.55 0.83 12.90
CA SER A 269 30.87 1.45 12.87
C SER A 269 30.87 2.65 11.93
N SER A 270 31.80 3.60 12.11
CA SER A 270 31.95 4.76 11.23
C SER A 270 32.20 4.36 9.77
N ALA A 271 32.96 3.30 9.53
CA ALA A 271 33.21 2.80 8.19
C ALA A 271 31.93 2.25 7.54
N GLU A 272 31.15 1.45 8.26
CA GLU A 272 29.87 0.91 7.79
C GLU A 272 28.84 2.03 7.51
N ALA A 273 28.66 2.95 8.44
CA ALA A 273 27.74 4.06 8.29
C ALA A 273 28.13 4.94 7.08
N GLN A 274 29.42 5.18 6.87
CA GLN A 274 29.91 5.91 5.71
C GLN A 274 29.60 5.17 4.40
N GLN A 275 29.84 3.86 4.36
CA GLN A 275 29.52 3.04 3.19
C GLN A 275 28.01 3.05 2.86
N ILE A 276 27.15 2.91 3.87
CA ILE A 276 25.69 2.98 3.70
C ILE A 276 25.28 4.33 3.14
N ARG A 277 25.75 5.45 3.71
CA ARG A 277 25.44 6.80 3.22
C ARG A 277 25.91 7.00 1.78
N GLN A 278 27.09 6.53 1.42
CA GLN A 278 27.60 6.59 0.04
C GLN A 278 26.70 5.79 -0.92
N THR A 279 26.24 4.61 -0.50
CA THR A 279 25.32 3.77 -1.28
C THR A 279 23.98 4.46 -1.48
N ILE A 280 23.41 5.07 -0.44
CA ILE A 280 22.14 5.85 -0.53
C ILE A 280 22.29 7.00 -1.53
N VAL A 281 23.36 7.78 -1.43
CA VAL A 281 23.63 8.89 -2.35
C VAL A 281 23.80 8.41 -3.79
N ALA A 282 24.51 7.29 -3.99
CA ALA A 282 24.70 6.69 -5.31
C ALA A 282 23.34 6.23 -5.90
N TRP A 283 22.52 5.55 -5.11
CA TRP A 283 21.19 5.09 -5.52
C TRP A 283 20.26 6.26 -5.89
N HIS A 284 20.15 7.27 -5.02
CA HIS A 284 19.38 8.48 -5.32
C HIS A 284 19.85 9.17 -6.62
N ARG A 285 21.19 9.26 -6.82
CA ARG A 285 21.77 9.86 -8.03
C ARG A 285 21.46 9.05 -9.30
N ASP A 286 21.47 7.72 -9.20
CA ASP A 286 21.11 6.85 -10.32
C ASP A 286 19.65 7.03 -10.70
N LEU A 287 18.74 7.04 -9.74
CA LEU A 287 17.32 7.27 -9.98
C LEU A 287 17.04 8.65 -10.58
N SER A 288 17.75 9.69 -10.14
CA SER A 288 17.56 11.05 -10.66
C SER A 288 18.08 11.23 -12.07
N ARG A 289 18.95 10.35 -12.56
CA ARG A 289 19.48 10.34 -13.93
C ARG A 289 18.62 9.57 -14.92
N ARG A 290 17.67 8.74 -14.45
CA ARG A 290 16.80 7.97 -15.34
C ARG A 290 15.94 8.94 -16.16
N PRO A 291 15.71 8.65 -17.46
CA PRO A 291 14.81 9.44 -18.29
C PRO A 291 13.44 9.60 -17.62
N TYR A 292 12.82 10.75 -17.82
CA TYR A 292 11.52 11.10 -17.23
C TYR A 292 10.42 10.07 -17.54
N ASP A 293 10.54 9.38 -18.69
CA ASP A 293 9.59 8.37 -19.17
C ASP A 293 9.87 6.95 -18.62
N ALA A 294 10.95 6.75 -17.87
CA ALA A 294 11.14 5.47 -17.17
C ALA A 294 10.04 5.36 -16.09
N PRO A 295 9.37 4.20 -15.96
CA PRO A 295 8.36 4.02 -14.93
C PRO A 295 8.99 4.28 -13.56
N ARG A 296 8.69 5.43 -12.99
CA ARG A 296 9.07 5.79 -11.63
C ARG A 296 8.02 5.15 -10.73
N PRO A 297 8.39 4.31 -9.79
CA PRO A 297 7.42 3.50 -9.05
C PRO A 297 6.30 4.30 -8.38
N PHE A 298 6.51 5.54 -8.01
CA PHE A 298 5.56 6.27 -7.15
C PHE A 298 5.06 7.64 -7.67
N PHE A 299 5.75 8.28 -8.63
CA PHE A 299 5.43 9.64 -9.03
C PHE A 299 4.51 9.78 -10.25
N ASN A 300 4.03 8.68 -10.84
CA ASN A 300 3.17 8.74 -12.03
C ASN A 300 1.77 9.31 -11.78
N GLY A 301 1.25 9.28 -10.55
CA GLY A 301 -0.08 9.82 -10.24
C GLY A 301 -0.15 11.34 -10.40
N ILE A 302 0.65 12.09 -9.66
CA ILE A 302 0.56 13.56 -9.63
C ILE A 302 1.15 14.20 -10.90
N ARG A 303 2.29 13.72 -11.42
CA ARG A 303 2.91 14.30 -12.61
C ARG A 303 2.26 13.89 -13.93
N GLY A 304 1.72 12.67 -14.03
CA GLY A 304 0.93 12.25 -15.19
C GLY A 304 -0.35 13.08 -15.33
N PHE A 305 -0.93 13.49 -14.22
CA PHE A 305 -2.07 14.40 -14.16
C PHE A 305 -1.69 15.82 -14.60
N LEU A 306 -0.60 16.36 -14.08
CA LEU A 306 -0.12 17.70 -14.44
C LEU A 306 0.31 17.79 -15.93
N ALA A 307 0.88 16.74 -16.50
CA ALA A 307 1.33 16.74 -17.88
C ALA A 307 0.20 16.60 -18.92
N ARG A 308 -0.93 15.97 -18.60
CA ARG A 308 -1.96 15.65 -19.60
C ARG A 308 -3.12 16.64 -19.71
N ARG A 309 -3.40 17.49 -18.75
CA ARG A 309 -4.63 18.30 -18.75
C ARG A 309 -4.55 19.82 -18.54
N HIS A 310 -3.46 20.39 -18.03
CA HIS A 310 -3.51 21.82 -17.60
C HIS A 310 -2.28 22.68 -17.82
N TRP A 311 -1.53 22.50 -18.91
CA TRP A 311 -0.45 23.44 -19.25
C TRP A 311 -0.91 24.91 -19.34
N GLY A 312 -2.17 25.15 -19.67
CA GLY A 312 -2.74 26.50 -19.76
C GLY A 312 -3.11 27.16 -18.42
N GLN A 313 -3.28 26.38 -17.34
CA GLN A 313 -3.64 26.94 -16.02
C GLN A 313 -2.47 26.97 -15.06
N LEU A 314 -1.47 26.11 -15.22
CA LEU A 314 -0.25 26.09 -14.39
C LEU A 314 0.61 27.33 -14.57
N SER A 315 0.56 28.00 -15.72
CA SER A 315 1.27 29.28 -15.92
C SER A 315 0.78 30.40 -14.98
N ARG A 316 -0.46 30.31 -14.49
CA ARG A 316 -1.00 31.27 -13.50
C ARG A 316 -0.62 30.90 -12.07
N TRP A 317 -0.53 29.60 -11.73
CA TRP A 317 -0.17 29.14 -10.38
C TRP A 317 1.34 29.15 -10.13
N SER A 318 2.15 28.89 -11.14
CA SER A 318 3.61 28.99 -11.00
C SER A 318 4.08 30.42 -10.70
N GLN A 319 3.38 31.43 -11.22
CA GLN A 319 3.69 32.83 -10.89
C GLN A 319 3.42 33.15 -9.41
N TYR A 320 2.41 32.52 -8.77
CA TYR A 320 2.11 32.73 -7.35
C TYR A 320 3.10 32.02 -6.39
N LEU A 321 3.56 30.84 -6.75
CA LEU A 321 4.48 30.06 -5.90
C LEU A 321 5.92 30.57 -5.88
N TRP A 322 6.34 31.34 -6.92
CA TRP A 322 7.71 31.87 -7.01
C TRP A 322 7.86 33.30 -6.49
N THR A 323 6.75 33.98 -6.17
CA THR A 323 6.79 35.37 -5.69
C THR A 323 6.79 35.51 -4.15
N GLU A 324 6.53 34.45 -3.40
CA GLU A 324 6.41 34.51 -1.94
C GLU A 324 7.61 33.96 -1.15
N TYR A 325 8.65 33.43 -1.81
CA TYR A 325 9.91 33.07 -1.12
C TYR A 325 11.10 33.73 -1.81
N PRO A 326 11.44 34.97 -1.41
CA PRO A 326 12.76 35.52 -1.76
C PRO A 326 13.81 34.76 -0.91
N ASN A 327 14.87 34.34 -1.60
CA ASN A 327 16.04 33.67 -1.07
C ASN A 327 16.39 34.07 0.38
N SER A 328 16.36 33.13 1.31
CA SER A 328 17.09 33.20 2.57
C SER A 328 18.04 31.99 2.63
#